data_377d890fb4ba332aba4b6150c109d1d9
#
_entry.id   377d890fb4ba332aba4b6150c109d1d9
#
_cell.length_a   1.000
_cell.length_b   1.000
_cell.length_c   1.000
_cell.angle_alpha   90.00
_cell.angle_beta   90.00
_cell.angle_gamma   90.00
#
_symmetry.space_group_name_H-M   'P 1'
#
loop_
_entity.id
_entity.type
_entity.pdbx_description
1 polymer ?
#
loop_
_entity_poly.entity_id
_entity_poly.type
_entity_poly.pdbx_seq_one_letter_code
_entity_poly.pdbx_strand_id
1 'polypeptide(L)'
;MNSNNVEYLRIAQLEPFPNHPFKLIENEDYFILRQSIQDHGITSPILVWETDDGRYIVLSGHRRTSASEDLSHTDERFAVVPCIIYRGITLEEATIIMVDENARREKLLPSEKAWAYRMKLEAMSRQGKRTDPTCAPMVHKLENGAPLVHHFETEHFEKAKSRVLIGKDHGDSGEQVRRYIRLTYLINALLQYVDDGKLGFRAGVELSYLPEDEQNAVLLKIRETQKFPTLKQASIIKQAYQANEFTDSELHRILTEFTYGDRVSFRVSAAQRQQLEDMSANTQKSKSEILRTLSKNGKAIYVGQDLIDQVTNISGIISHIGNLLMKEEESLRVLANDPYIYTNDKQAILNAFSRNTELYKELTEMRKNMQELCDKMKYEISKVNSNRQI
;
A
#
# COMPACT_ATOMS: atom_id res chain seq x y z
N MET A 1 -16.78 -24.14 21.55
CA MET A 1 -17.35 -22.80 21.86
C MET A 1 -16.40 -22.14 22.84
N ASN A 2 -15.53 -21.26 22.36
CA ASN A 2 -14.64 -20.55 23.27
C ASN A 2 -15.47 -19.50 24.01
N SER A 3 -15.58 -19.70 25.35
CA SER A 3 -16.09 -18.63 26.21
C SER A 3 -15.15 -17.42 26.09
N ASN A 4 -15.66 -16.28 25.68
CA ASN A 4 -14.94 -15.00 25.65
C ASN A 4 -14.58 -14.52 27.09
N ASN A 5 -14.07 -15.40 27.93
CA ASN A 5 -13.64 -15.05 29.28
C ASN A 5 -12.30 -14.31 29.17
N VAL A 6 -12.28 -13.10 29.70
CA VAL A 6 -11.04 -12.33 29.87
C VAL A 6 -10.29 -12.91 31.06
N GLU A 7 -9.07 -13.33 30.82
CA GLU A 7 -8.13 -13.79 31.85
C GLU A 7 -6.98 -12.78 31.95
N TYR A 8 -6.32 -12.75 33.09
CA TYR A 8 -5.23 -11.81 33.33
C TYR A 8 -3.90 -12.58 33.36
N LEU A 9 -2.99 -12.23 32.44
CA LEU A 9 -1.66 -12.82 32.35
C LEU A 9 -0.57 -11.79 32.65
N ARG A 10 0.54 -12.25 33.21
CA ARG A 10 1.73 -11.41 33.34
C ARG A 10 2.39 -11.23 31.96
N ILE A 11 2.82 -10.02 31.63
CA ILE A 11 3.50 -9.72 30.35
C ILE A 11 4.71 -10.62 30.14
N ALA A 12 5.45 -10.92 31.19
CA ALA A 12 6.61 -11.82 31.16
C ALA A 12 6.29 -13.27 30.71
N GLN A 13 5.02 -13.66 30.68
CA GLN A 13 4.56 -14.97 30.16
C GLN A 13 4.19 -14.93 28.70
N LEU A 14 4.10 -13.72 28.11
CA LEU A 14 3.66 -13.54 26.72
C LEU A 14 4.87 -13.55 25.80
N GLU A 15 4.80 -14.40 24.79
CA GLU A 15 5.80 -14.49 23.72
C GLU A 15 5.25 -13.90 22.42
N PRO A 16 6.11 -13.26 21.57
CA PRO A 16 5.68 -12.80 20.27
C PRO A 16 5.39 -13.97 19.34
N PHE A 17 4.47 -13.79 18.39
CA PHE A 17 4.19 -14.79 17.37
C PHE A 17 5.44 -15.03 16.48
N PRO A 18 5.84 -16.28 16.20
CA PRO A 18 7.00 -16.58 15.37
C PRO A 18 6.86 -15.98 13.96
N ASN A 19 7.91 -15.30 13.48
CA ASN A 19 7.92 -14.67 12.16
C ASN A 19 6.74 -13.70 11.91
N HIS A 20 6.34 -12.98 12.96
CA HIS A 20 5.24 -12.02 12.89
C HIS A 20 5.46 -10.99 11.76
N PRO A 21 4.57 -10.89 10.76
CA PRO A 21 4.82 -10.10 9.56
C PRO A 21 4.64 -8.59 9.76
N PHE A 22 3.94 -8.18 10.82
CA PHE A 22 3.60 -6.78 11.08
C PHE A 22 4.64 -6.14 11.97
N LYS A 23 5.22 -5.03 11.49
CA LYS A 23 6.26 -4.30 12.21
C LYS A 23 5.67 -3.54 13.41
N LEU A 24 6.37 -3.59 14.52
CA LEU A 24 6.09 -2.70 15.66
C LEU A 24 6.82 -1.38 15.36
N ILE A 25 6.07 -0.31 15.12
CA ILE A 25 6.62 1.01 14.83
C ILE A 25 6.28 1.93 16.00
N GLU A 26 7.30 2.46 16.67
CA GLU A 26 7.17 3.47 17.72
C GLU A 26 7.04 4.86 17.07
N ASN A 27 5.85 5.17 16.60
CA ASN A 27 5.49 6.45 16.03
C ASN A 27 4.58 7.24 16.99
N GLU A 28 4.12 8.40 16.56
CA GLU A 28 3.22 9.26 17.34
C GLU A 28 1.96 8.50 17.81
N ASP A 29 1.38 7.66 16.92
CA ASP A 29 0.22 6.81 17.28
C ASP A 29 0.55 5.77 18.36
N TYR A 30 1.81 5.34 18.48
CA TYR A 30 2.24 4.45 19.56
C TYR A 30 2.29 5.19 20.89
N PHE A 31 2.83 6.40 20.91
CA PHE A 31 2.91 7.21 22.14
C PHE A 31 1.51 7.63 22.62
N ILE A 32 0.59 7.95 21.71
CA ILE A 32 -0.82 8.20 22.03
C ILE A 32 -1.46 6.95 22.66
N LEU A 33 -1.24 5.78 22.05
CA LEU A 33 -1.74 4.51 22.60
C LEU A 33 -1.16 4.24 24.01
N ARG A 34 0.14 4.44 24.18
CA ARG A 34 0.81 4.27 25.48
C ARG A 34 0.23 5.20 26.54
N GLN A 35 0.01 6.48 26.20
CA GLN A 35 -0.64 7.43 27.10
C GLN A 35 -2.06 6.99 27.45
N SER A 36 -2.85 6.56 26.46
CA SER A 36 -4.21 6.05 26.70
C SER A 36 -4.23 4.82 27.62
N ILE A 37 -3.24 3.91 27.48
CA ILE A 37 -3.10 2.75 28.38
C ILE A 37 -2.72 3.20 29.78
N GLN A 38 -1.86 4.20 29.93
CA GLN A 38 -1.48 4.76 31.22
C GLN A 38 -2.69 5.35 31.97
N ASP A 39 -3.58 6.03 31.26
CA ASP A 39 -4.73 6.73 31.82
C ASP A 39 -5.92 5.80 32.10
N HIS A 40 -6.19 4.85 31.20
CA HIS A 40 -7.42 4.05 31.21
C HIS A 40 -7.19 2.53 31.30
N GLY A 41 -5.94 2.07 31.24
CA GLY A 41 -5.61 0.65 31.11
C GLY A 41 -5.89 0.11 29.71
N ILE A 42 -5.74 -1.21 29.55
CA ILE A 42 -6.05 -1.89 28.30
C ILE A 42 -7.56 -2.14 28.23
N THR A 43 -8.27 -1.39 27.40
CA THR A 43 -9.72 -1.49 27.19
C THR A 43 -10.13 -2.65 26.27
N SER A 44 -9.25 -3.03 25.33
CA SER A 44 -9.47 -4.17 24.43
C SER A 44 -8.47 -5.28 24.74
N PRO A 45 -8.91 -6.49 25.17
CA PRO A 45 -8.02 -7.57 25.56
C PRO A 45 -7.02 -7.98 24.46
N ILE A 46 -5.86 -8.48 24.87
CA ILE A 46 -4.86 -9.08 23.98
C ILE A 46 -5.33 -10.47 23.60
N LEU A 47 -5.22 -10.83 22.31
CA LEU A 47 -5.52 -12.19 21.85
C LEU A 47 -4.28 -13.05 21.95
N VAL A 48 -4.40 -14.18 22.62
CA VAL A 48 -3.29 -15.05 22.98
C VAL A 48 -3.62 -16.50 22.61
N TRP A 49 -2.66 -17.22 22.08
CA TRP A 49 -2.74 -18.65 21.85
C TRP A 49 -1.95 -19.37 22.95
N GLU A 50 -2.62 -20.30 23.68
CA GLU A 50 -1.97 -21.23 24.57
C GLU A 50 -1.56 -22.48 23.78
N THR A 51 -0.25 -22.70 23.69
CA THR A 51 0.32 -23.87 22.99
C THR A 51 0.23 -25.12 23.84
N ASP A 52 0.37 -26.30 23.24
CA ASP A 52 0.30 -27.60 23.95
C ASP A 52 1.37 -27.74 25.04
N ASP A 53 2.48 -27.02 24.93
CA ASP A 53 3.56 -26.95 25.91
C ASP A 53 3.37 -25.83 26.97
N GLY A 54 2.21 -25.20 26.97
CA GLY A 54 1.80 -24.22 27.99
C GLY A 54 2.40 -22.83 27.83
N ARG A 55 2.95 -22.48 26.65
CA ARG A 55 3.41 -21.11 26.31
C ARG A 55 2.24 -20.25 25.83
N TYR A 56 2.33 -18.96 26.08
CA TYR A 56 1.33 -17.97 25.70
C TYR A 56 1.85 -17.08 24.56
N ILE A 57 1.36 -17.29 23.35
CA ILE A 57 1.81 -16.59 22.14
C ILE A 57 0.80 -15.52 21.74
N VAL A 58 1.24 -14.26 21.58
CA VAL A 58 0.39 -13.13 21.23
C VAL A 58 -0.02 -13.22 19.77
N LEU A 59 -1.33 -13.31 19.50
CA LEU A 59 -1.92 -13.30 18.17
C LEU A 59 -2.27 -11.87 17.71
N SER A 60 -2.82 -11.06 18.61
CA SER A 60 -3.18 -9.66 18.33
C SER A 60 -2.99 -8.81 19.58
N GLY A 61 -2.54 -7.58 19.38
CA GLY A 61 -2.31 -6.62 20.47
C GLY A 61 -0.84 -6.38 20.80
N HIS A 62 0.12 -6.74 19.94
CA HIS A 62 1.56 -6.54 20.15
C HIS A 62 1.93 -5.13 20.58
N ARG A 63 1.30 -4.07 20.00
CA ARG A 63 1.53 -2.68 20.43
C ARG A 63 1.05 -2.42 21.86
N ARG A 64 -0.09 -3.05 22.26
CA ARG A 64 -0.61 -2.93 23.64
C ARG A 64 0.26 -3.67 24.63
N THR A 65 0.77 -4.84 24.24
CA THR A 65 1.74 -5.60 25.05
C THR A 65 3.02 -4.79 25.27
N SER A 66 3.62 -4.28 24.19
CA SER A 66 4.84 -3.47 24.28
C SER A 66 4.64 -2.18 25.10
N ALA A 67 3.53 -1.46 24.89
CA ALA A 67 3.25 -0.26 25.66
C ALA A 67 3.02 -0.55 27.16
N SER A 68 2.40 -1.68 27.49
CA SER A 68 2.25 -2.10 28.91
C SER A 68 3.58 -2.56 29.51
N GLU A 69 4.43 -3.22 28.73
CA GLU A 69 5.78 -3.59 29.14
C GLU A 69 6.60 -2.33 29.50
N ASP A 70 6.62 -1.32 28.64
CA ASP A 70 7.27 -0.04 28.90
C ASP A 70 6.75 0.63 30.18
N LEU A 71 5.43 0.63 30.39
CA LEU A 71 4.81 1.21 31.58
C LEU A 71 5.08 0.40 32.84
N SER A 72 5.21 -0.93 32.74
CA SER A 72 5.46 -1.82 33.87
C SER A 72 6.80 -1.56 34.57
N HIS A 73 7.76 -0.98 33.87
CA HIS A 73 9.05 -0.57 34.47
C HIS A 73 8.92 0.54 35.51
N THR A 74 7.85 1.32 35.42
CA THR A 74 7.57 2.41 36.35
C THR A 74 6.39 2.17 37.27
N ASP A 75 5.44 1.32 36.86
CA ASP A 75 4.22 1.02 37.61
C ASP A 75 3.81 -0.45 37.41
N GLU A 76 3.92 -1.23 38.47
CA GLU A 76 3.66 -2.68 38.46
C GLU A 76 2.19 -3.04 38.05
N ARG A 77 1.25 -2.09 38.11
CA ARG A 77 -0.13 -2.30 37.64
C ARG A 77 -0.19 -2.73 36.18
N PHE A 78 0.77 -2.31 35.36
CA PHE A 78 0.84 -2.64 33.94
C PHE A 78 1.56 -3.96 33.66
N ALA A 79 2.11 -4.64 34.64
CA ALA A 79 2.76 -5.94 34.47
C ALA A 79 1.77 -7.08 34.22
N VAL A 80 0.46 -6.85 34.44
CA VAL A 80 -0.60 -7.81 34.22
C VAL A 80 -1.60 -7.23 33.24
N VAL A 81 -1.91 -8.00 32.17
CA VAL A 81 -2.73 -7.53 31.06
C VAL A 81 -3.95 -8.45 30.82
N PRO A 82 -5.11 -7.88 30.40
CA PRO A 82 -6.28 -8.66 30.07
C PRO A 82 -6.09 -9.38 28.73
N CYS A 83 -6.35 -10.69 28.74
CA CYS A 83 -6.16 -11.58 27.58
C CYS A 83 -7.41 -12.39 27.30
N ILE A 84 -7.66 -12.69 26.02
CA ILE A 84 -8.57 -13.74 25.56
C ILE A 84 -7.70 -14.87 25.05
N ILE A 85 -7.82 -16.06 25.65
CA ILE A 85 -6.93 -17.17 25.37
C ILE A 85 -7.62 -18.19 24.48
N TYR A 86 -6.99 -18.46 23.31
CA TYR A 86 -7.37 -19.54 22.41
C TYR A 86 -6.64 -20.82 22.81
N ARG A 87 -7.41 -21.84 23.17
CA ARG A 87 -6.92 -23.16 23.62
C ARG A 87 -7.32 -24.23 22.63
N GLY A 88 -6.49 -25.27 22.50
CA GLY A 88 -6.79 -26.43 21.66
C GLY A 88 -6.89 -26.10 20.16
N ILE A 89 -6.26 -25.05 19.72
CA ILE A 89 -6.14 -24.70 18.30
C ILE A 89 -4.74 -25.04 17.77
N THR A 90 -4.67 -25.37 16.50
CA THR A 90 -3.40 -25.68 15.82
C THR A 90 -2.61 -24.39 15.49
N LEU A 91 -1.33 -24.55 15.14
CA LEU A 91 -0.50 -23.44 14.64
C LEU A 91 -1.11 -22.79 13.39
N GLU A 92 -1.70 -23.60 12.51
CA GLU A 92 -2.35 -23.11 11.28
C GLU A 92 -3.56 -22.23 11.62
N GLU A 93 -4.41 -22.66 12.56
CA GLU A 93 -5.55 -21.89 13.03
C GLU A 93 -5.10 -20.60 13.73
N ALA A 94 -4.11 -20.69 14.60
CA ALA A 94 -3.51 -19.53 15.25
C ALA A 94 -2.92 -18.53 14.25
N THR A 95 -2.25 -19.02 13.19
CA THR A 95 -1.72 -18.20 12.11
C THR A 95 -2.83 -17.45 11.36
N ILE A 96 -3.93 -18.13 11.04
CA ILE A 96 -5.08 -17.52 10.35
C ILE A 96 -5.69 -16.43 11.22
N ILE A 97 -5.95 -16.71 12.50
CA ILE A 97 -6.49 -15.72 13.45
C ILE A 97 -5.54 -14.50 13.54
N MET A 98 -4.24 -14.75 13.71
CA MET A 98 -3.24 -13.69 13.81
C MET A 98 -3.27 -12.78 12.56
N VAL A 99 -3.33 -13.36 11.36
CA VAL A 99 -3.38 -12.57 10.12
C VAL A 99 -4.68 -11.78 10.04
N ASP A 100 -5.84 -12.41 10.30
CA ASP A 100 -7.15 -11.77 10.15
C ASP A 100 -7.35 -10.60 11.12
N GLU A 101 -6.87 -10.73 12.35
CA GLU A 101 -6.96 -9.69 13.35
C GLU A 101 -6.04 -8.49 13.07
N ASN A 102 -4.90 -8.71 12.43
CA ASN A 102 -3.93 -7.66 12.13
C ASN A 102 -4.11 -7.07 10.73
N ALA A 103 -4.63 -7.82 9.75
CA ALA A 103 -4.82 -7.35 8.38
C ALA A 103 -5.97 -6.32 8.22
N ARG A 104 -6.78 -6.11 9.27
CA ARG A 104 -7.82 -5.06 9.33
C ARG A 104 -7.28 -3.68 9.65
N ARG A 105 -5.97 -3.53 9.86
CA ARG A 105 -5.34 -2.23 10.12
C ARG A 105 -5.44 -1.35 8.87
N GLU A 106 -5.77 -0.09 9.04
CA GLU A 106 -5.98 0.86 7.93
C GLU A 106 -4.73 1.13 7.08
N LYS A 107 -3.54 1.02 7.68
CA LYS A 107 -2.27 1.35 7.02
C LYS A 107 -1.28 0.20 7.17
N LEU A 108 -1.36 -0.78 6.27
CA LEU A 108 -0.37 -1.86 6.18
C LEU A 108 0.66 -1.54 5.10
N LEU A 109 1.93 -1.78 5.41
CA LEU A 109 2.99 -1.74 4.41
C LEU A 109 2.80 -2.86 3.37
N PRO A 110 3.19 -2.64 2.11
CA PRO A 110 3.16 -3.69 1.09
C PRO A 110 3.87 -4.98 1.50
N SER A 111 5.00 -4.89 2.20
CA SER A 111 5.73 -6.04 2.72
C SER A 111 4.95 -6.81 3.79
N GLU A 112 4.32 -6.10 4.74
CA GLU A 112 3.50 -6.70 5.80
C GLU A 112 2.34 -7.48 5.19
N LYS A 113 1.62 -6.87 4.25
CA LYS A 113 0.51 -7.50 3.55
C LYS A 113 0.96 -8.70 2.71
N ALA A 114 2.14 -8.62 2.09
CA ALA A 114 2.72 -9.70 1.32
C ALA A 114 3.01 -10.95 2.18
N TRP A 115 3.69 -10.76 3.30
CA TRP A 115 4.00 -11.83 4.24
C TRP A 115 2.76 -12.38 4.94
N ALA A 116 1.82 -11.52 5.35
CA ALA A 116 0.56 -11.93 5.94
C ALA A 116 -0.25 -12.85 5.01
N TYR A 117 -0.40 -12.47 3.75
CA TYR A 117 -1.10 -13.29 2.76
C TYR A 117 -0.38 -14.61 2.46
N ARG A 118 0.94 -14.60 2.42
CA ARG A 118 1.73 -15.82 2.25
C ARG A 118 1.51 -16.77 3.43
N MET A 119 1.64 -16.28 4.65
CA MET A 119 1.44 -17.09 5.87
C MET A 119 0.03 -17.67 5.93
N LYS A 120 -1.01 -16.86 5.66
CA LYS A 120 -2.40 -17.34 5.63
C LYS A 120 -2.61 -18.39 4.55
N LEU A 121 -2.07 -18.19 3.34
CA LEU A 121 -2.18 -19.19 2.26
C LEU A 121 -1.49 -20.51 2.61
N GLU A 122 -0.31 -20.45 3.22
CA GLU A 122 0.42 -21.62 3.66
C GLU A 122 -0.33 -22.36 4.78
N ALA A 123 -0.87 -21.65 5.77
CA ALA A 123 -1.69 -22.21 6.85
C ALA A 123 -2.95 -22.91 6.30
N MET A 124 -3.71 -22.24 5.43
CA MET A 124 -4.90 -22.81 4.79
C MET A 124 -4.57 -24.06 3.96
N SER A 125 -3.42 -24.10 3.28
CA SER A 125 -3.01 -25.27 2.48
C SER A 125 -2.63 -26.48 3.35
N ARG A 126 -2.20 -26.26 4.59
CA ARG A 126 -1.88 -27.34 5.55
C ARG A 126 -3.12 -27.88 6.25
N GLN A 127 -4.10 -27.04 6.57
CA GLN A 127 -5.38 -27.48 7.15
C GLN A 127 -6.14 -28.49 6.25
N GLY A 128 -6.00 -28.39 4.93
CA GLY A 128 -6.62 -29.33 3.98
C GLY A 128 -5.97 -30.70 3.90
N LYS A 129 -4.76 -30.85 4.43
CA LYS A 129 -4.05 -32.13 4.47
C LYS A 129 -4.33 -32.78 5.83
N ARG A 130 -5.32 -33.70 5.90
CA ARG A 130 -5.43 -34.62 7.03
C ARG A 130 -4.07 -35.27 7.25
N THR A 131 -3.45 -35.03 8.39
CA THR A 131 -2.28 -35.76 8.86
C THR A 131 -2.72 -37.17 9.15
N ASP A 132 -2.61 -38.05 8.16
CA ASP A 132 -2.66 -39.50 8.41
C ASP A 132 -1.37 -39.84 9.19
N PRO A 133 -1.43 -40.33 10.42
CA PRO A 133 -0.23 -40.55 11.26
C PRO A 133 0.71 -41.65 10.72
N THR A 134 0.38 -42.25 9.57
CA THR A 134 1.19 -43.26 8.90
C THR A 134 2.14 -42.71 7.83
N CYS A 135 2.05 -41.40 7.47
CA CYS A 135 3.00 -40.80 6.57
C CYS A 135 4.10 -40.03 7.34
N ALA A 136 5.20 -40.70 7.63
CA ALA A 136 6.43 -40.05 8.06
C ALA A 136 6.82 -38.94 7.07
N PRO A 137 7.29 -37.76 7.54
CA PRO A 137 7.73 -36.71 6.63
C PRO A 137 8.94 -37.18 5.84
N MET A 138 8.75 -37.42 4.54
CA MET A 138 9.87 -37.58 3.63
C MET A 138 10.58 -36.24 3.53
N VAL A 139 11.68 -36.12 4.28
CA VAL A 139 12.66 -35.06 4.12
C VAL A 139 13.40 -35.38 2.83
N HIS A 140 12.93 -34.83 1.72
CA HIS A 140 13.72 -34.79 0.50
C HIS A 140 14.82 -33.73 0.69
N LYS A 141 16.03 -34.19 1.02
CA LYS A 141 17.27 -33.44 0.77
C LYS A 141 17.31 -33.11 -0.71
N LEU A 142 17.26 -31.82 -1.03
CA LEU A 142 17.57 -31.30 -2.34
C LEU A 142 19.10 -31.32 -2.50
N GLU A 143 19.63 -32.38 -3.10
CA GLU A 143 20.90 -32.36 -3.80
C GLU A 143 20.58 -32.16 -5.28
N ASN A 144 21.22 -31.11 -5.84
CA ASN A 144 21.29 -30.75 -7.26
C ASN A 144 20.06 -30.05 -7.86
N GLY A 145 20.32 -28.77 -8.16
CA GLY A 145 19.42 -27.82 -8.83
C GLY A 145 18.98 -28.26 -10.22
N ALA A 146 17.74 -28.75 -10.30
CA ALA A 146 16.97 -28.81 -11.54
C ALA A 146 15.52 -28.42 -11.24
N PRO A 147 14.85 -27.65 -12.11
CA PRO A 147 13.48 -27.24 -11.86
C PRO A 147 12.53 -28.44 -11.99
N LEU A 148 11.86 -28.82 -10.91
CA LEU A 148 10.77 -29.81 -10.92
C LEU A 148 9.54 -29.22 -11.60
N VAL A 149 9.43 -29.49 -12.89
CA VAL A 149 8.20 -29.32 -13.67
C VAL A 149 7.47 -30.66 -13.67
N HIS A 150 6.66 -30.96 -12.66
CA HIS A 150 5.56 -31.91 -12.73
C HIS A 150 4.90 -32.11 -11.35
N HIS A 151 3.96 -31.21 -11.01
CA HIS A 151 2.78 -31.44 -10.16
C HIS A 151 1.93 -30.15 -10.10
N PHE A 152 1.75 -29.47 -11.20
CA PHE A 152 1.33 -28.06 -11.22
C PHE A 152 -0.19 -27.85 -11.31
N GLU A 153 -1.01 -28.81 -11.70
CA GLU A 153 -2.39 -28.49 -12.09
C GLU A 153 -3.42 -28.57 -10.93
N THR A 154 -3.34 -29.53 -10.06
CA THR A 154 -4.28 -29.63 -8.92
C THR A 154 -3.96 -28.66 -7.78
N GLU A 155 -2.69 -28.51 -7.41
CA GLU A 155 -2.26 -27.50 -6.44
C GLU A 155 -2.54 -26.07 -6.89
N HIS A 156 -2.47 -25.78 -8.18
CA HIS A 156 -2.79 -24.46 -8.72
C HIS A 156 -4.25 -24.07 -8.55
N PHE A 157 -5.17 -25.02 -8.69
CA PHE A 157 -6.61 -24.76 -8.60
C PHE A 157 -7.06 -24.53 -7.14
N GLU A 158 -6.56 -25.29 -6.18
CA GLU A 158 -6.85 -25.11 -4.76
C GLU A 158 -6.22 -23.82 -4.22
N LYS A 159 -4.97 -23.52 -4.57
CA LYS A 159 -4.32 -22.25 -4.24
C LYS A 159 -5.03 -21.04 -4.88
N ALA A 160 -5.66 -21.20 -6.04
CA ALA A 160 -6.45 -20.13 -6.66
C ALA A 160 -7.72 -19.83 -5.86
N LYS A 161 -8.46 -20.84 -5.42
CA LYS A 161 -9.64 -20.67 -4.55
C LYS A 161 -9.28 -20.04 -3.20
N SER A 162 -8.21 -20.50 -2.56
CA SER A 162 -7.74 -19.94 -1.29
C SER A 162 -7.35 -18.47 -1.41
N ARG A 163 -6.68 -18.05 -2.51
CA ARG A 163 -6.36 -16.65 -2.77
C ARG A 163 -7.60 -15.78 -2.93
N VAL A 164 -8.64 -16.29 -3.57
CA VAL A 164 -9.93 -15.56 -3.71
C VAL A 164 -10.58 -15.39 -2.34
N LEU A 165 -10.55 -16.43 -1.48
CA LEU A 165 -11.07 -16.34 -0.11
C LEU A 165 -10.29 -15.30 0.70
N ILE A 166 -8.96 -15.38 0.72
CA ILE A 166 -8.10 -14.40 1.40
C ILE A 166 -8.42 -12.98 0.93
N GLY A 167 -8.53 -12.79 -0.38
CA GLY A 167 -8.82 -11.48 -0.96
C GLY A 167 -10.19 -10.94 -0.54
N LYS A 168 -11.21 -11.79 -0.50
CA LYS A 168 -12.56 -11.41 -0.09
C LYS A 168 -12.61 -10.88 1.35
N ASP A 169 -11.86 -11.51 2.25
CA ASP A 169 -11.79 -11.10 3.66
C ASP A 169 -11.16 -9.71 3.85
N HIS A 170 -10.31 -9.29 2.91
CA HIS A 170 -9.50 -8.06 3.00
C HIS A 170 -9.78 -7.03 1.89
N GLY A 171 -10.82 -7.24 1.08
CA GLY A 171 -11.20 -6.32 0.00
C GLY A 171 -10.29 -6.34 -1.22
N ASP A 172 -9.43 -7.38 -1.37
CA ASP A 172 -8.53 -7.54 -2.51
C ASP A 172 -9.04 -8.62 -3.48
N SER A 173 -8.68 -8.51 -4.75
CA SER A 173 -8.89 -9.60 -5.71
C SER A 173 -7.88 -10.73 -5.48
N GLY A 174 -8.23 -11.98 -5.84
CA GLY A 174 -7.29 -13.11 -5.78
C GLY A 174 -6.00 -12.87 -6.59
N GLU A 175 -6.08 -12.09 -7.67
CA GLU A 175 -4.92 -11.69 -8.45
C GLU A 175 -4.05 -10.65 -7.70
N GLN A 176 -4.67 -9.75 -6.95
CA GLN A 176 -3.94 -8.81 -6.10
C GLN A 176 -3.23 -9.55 -4.95
N VAL A 177 -3.91 -10.53 -4.33
CA VAL A 177 -3.30 -11.43 -3.33
C VAL A 177 -2.08 -12.15 -3.91
N ARG A 178 -2.19 -12.68 -5.15
CA ARG A 178 -1.06 -13.31 -5.85
C ARG A 178 0.12 -12.36 -6.02
N ARG A 179 -0.14 -11.10 -6.38
CA ARG A 179 0.90 -10.08 -6.54
C ARG A 179 1.57 -9.71 -5.22
N TYR A 180 0.79 -9.58 -4.15
CA TYR A 180 1.36 -9.37 -2.80
C TYR A 180 2.27 -10.53 -2.41
N ILE A 181 1.77 -11.77 -2.51
CA ILE A 181 2.59 -12.95 -2.18
C ILE A 181 3.87 -12.97 -3.04
N ARG A 182 3.80 -12.56 -4.31
CA ARG A 182 4.97 -12.51 -5.17
C ARG A 182 6.05 -11.54 -4.66
N LEU A 183 5.68 -10.44 -3.99
CA LEU A 183 6.65 -9.51 -3.39
C LEU A 183 7.55 -10.18 -2.33
N THR A 184 7.11 -11.25 -1.69
CA THR A 184 7.95 -11.96 -0.69
C THR A 184 9.19 -12.62 -1.28
N TYR A 185 9.33 -12.63 -2.61
CA TYR A 185 10.52 -13.12 -3.33
C TYR A 185 11.50 -12.00 -3.69
N LEU A 186 11.21 -10.75 -3.32
CA LEU A 186 12.20 -9.67 -3.42
C LEU A 186 13.21 -9.77 -2.28
N ILE A 187 14.47 -9.42 -2.58
CA ILE A 187 15.45 -9.15 -1.54
C ILE A 187 14.98 -8.00 -0.64
N ASN A 188 15.32 -8.07 0.65
CA ASN A 188 14.82 -7.13 1.66
C ASN A 188 15.03 -5.66 1.29
N ALA A 189 16.17 -5.33 0.67
CA ALA A 189 16.47 -3.95 0.28
C ALA A 189 15.54 -3.40 -0.82
N LEU A 190 15.16 -4.21 -1.81
CA LEU A 190 14.20 -3.83 -2.84
C LEU A 190 12.76 -3.79 -2.27
N LEU A 191 12.44 -4.71 -1.38
CA LEU A 191 11.15 -4.73 -0.70
C LEU A 191 10.96 -3.48 0.19
N GLN A 192 12.03 -3.03 0.86
CA GLN A 192 12.01 -1.77 1.62
C GLN A 192 11.77 -0.57 0.70
N TYR A 193 12.32 -0.54 -0.51
CA TYR A 193 12.02 0.52 -1.47
C TYR A 193 10.55 0.53 -1.94
N VAL A 194 9.90 -0.64 -1.95
CA VAL A 194 8.44 -0.71 -2.20
C VAL A 194 7.67 -0.15 -1.02
N ASP A 195 8.05 -0.47 0.21
CA ASP A 195 7.45 0.06 1.44
C ASP A 195 7.61 1.58 1.54
N ASP A 196 8.78 2.11 1.17
CA ASP A 196 9.09 3.55 1.12
C ASP A 196 8.35 4.29 -0.03
N GLY A 197 7.68 3.57 -0.93
CA GLY A 197 7.04 4.14 -2.11
C GLY A 197 8.02 4.61 -3.21
N LYS A 198 9.33 4.37 -3.06
CA LYS A 198 10.37 4.70 -4.05
C LYS A 198 10.32 3.77 -5.26
N LEU A 199 10.07 2.48 -5.02
CA LEU A 199 9.84 1.49 -6.06
C LEU A 199 8.36 1.17 -6.15
N GLY A 200 7.76 1.38 -7.33
CA GLY A 200 6.34 1.10 -7.53
C GLY A 200 6.00 -0.38 -7.27
N PHE A 201 4.87 -0.65 -6.59
CA PHE A 201 4.41 -2.00 -6.25
C PHE A 201 4.49 -3.00 -7.43
N ARG A 202 3.94 -2.61 -8.60
CA ARG A 202 3.96 -3.48 -9.78
C ARG A 202 5.36 -3.70 -10.34
N ALA A 203 6.24 -2.69 -10.27
CA ALA A 203 7.63 -2.82 -10.67
C ALA A 203 8.36 -3.81 -9.76
N GLY A 204 8.12 -3.74 -8.44
CA GLY A 204 8.62 -4.73 -7.49
C GLY A 204 8.14 -6.15 -7.82
N VAL A 205 6.86 -6.33 -8.17
CA VAL A 205 6.34 -7.64 -8.59
C VAL A 205 7.07 -8.17 -9.83
N GLU A 206 7.36 -7.32 -10.84
CA GLU A 206 8.14 -7.76 -12.02
C GLU A 206 9.58 -8.14 -11.66
N LEU A 207 10.24 -7.35 -10.82
CA LEU A 207 11.61 -7.65 -10.37
C LEU A 207 11.70 -8.90 -9.51
N SER A 208 10.64 -9.26 -8.78
CA SER A 208 10.62 -10.48 -7.96
C SER A 208 10.73 -11.78 -8.77
N TYR A 209 10.59 -11.73 -10.10
CA TYR A 209 10.80 -12.87 -10.98
C TYR A 209 12.28 -13.11 -11.31
N LEU A 210 13.17 -12.18 -10.98
CA LEU A 210 14.60 -12.34 -11.11
C LEU A 210 15.15 -13.20 -9.95
N PRO A 211 16.20 -13.99 -10.17
CA PRO A 211 16.97 -14.59 -9.09
C PRO A 211 17.62 -13.53 -8.17
N GLU A 212 18.10 -13.97 -7.03
CA GLU A 212 18.64 -13.08 -6.00
C GLU A 212 19.87 -12.28 -6.49
N ASP A 213 20.75 -12.92 -7.25
CA ASP A 213 21.96 -12.29 -7.78
C ASP A 213 21.61 -11.13 -8.74
N GLU A 214 20.66 -11.34 -9.63
CA GLU A 214 20.20 -10.30 -10.56
C GLU A 214 19.39 -9.20 -9.85
N GLN A 215 18.65 -9.53 -8.80
CA GLN A 215 18.02 -8.53 -7.96
C GLN A 215 19.08 -7.65 -7.26
N ASN A 216 20.18 -8.25 -6.80
CA ASN A 216 21.31 -7.52 -6.22
C ASN A 216 22.00 -6.62 -7.27
N ALA A 217 22.15 -7.08 -8.51
CA ALA A 217 22.66 -6.25 -9.60
C ALA A 217 21.76 -5.04 -9.88
N VAL A 218 20.43 -5.24 -9.91
CA VAL A 218 19.45 -4.15 -10.02
C VAL A 218 19.58 -3.18 -8.85
N LEU A 219 19.72 -3.68 -7.61
CA LEU A 219 19.88 -2.85 -6.41
C LEU A 219 21.15 -1.99 -6.49
N LEU A 220 22.29 -2.58 -6.91
CA LEU A 220 23.55 -1.85 -7.08
C LEU A 220 23.38 -0.73 -8.13
N LYS A 221 22.73 -1.02 -9.24
CA LYS A 221 22.52 -0.05 -10.31
C LYS A 221 21.55 1.07 -9.88
N ILE A 222 20.52 0.78 -9.09
CA ILE A 222 19.64 1.80 -8.47
C ILE A 222 20.48 2.72 -7.55
N ARG A 223 21.39 2.16 -6.75
CA ARG A 223 22.25 2.94 -5.86
C ARG A 223 23.24 3.82 -6.61
N GLU A 224 23.79 3.32 -7.72
CA GLU A 224 24.72 4.04 -8.59
C GLU A 224 24.02 5.21 -9.31
N THR A 225 22.86 4.95 -9.92
CA THR A 225 22.16 5.91 -10.77
C THR A 225 21.18 6.78 -10.01
N GLN A 226 20.81 6.41 -8.78
CA GLN A 226 19.72 7.01 -7.98
C GLN A 226 18.35 7.01 -8.70
N LYS A 227 18.16 6.12 -9.69
CA LYS A 227 16.93 5.96 -10.46
C LYS A 227 16.25 4.64 -10.14
N PHE A 228 14.96 4.72 -9.85
CA PHE A 228 14.13 3.54 -9.60
C PHE A 228 13.42 3.11 -10.88
N PRO A 229 13.42 1.81 -11.22
CA PRO A 229 12.76 1.33 -12.44
C PRO A 229 11.24 1.53 -12.37
N THR A 230 10.69 2.05 -13.45
CA THR A 230 9.24 2.06 -13.70
C THR A 230 8.75 0.64 -13.98
N LEU A 231 7.43 0.42 -13.96
CA LEU A 231 6.84 -0.89 -14.31
C LEU A 231 7.34 -1.42 -15.66
N LYS A 232 7.47 -0.54 -16.67
CA LYS A 232 7.92 -0.97 -18.00
C LYS A 232 9.39 -1.31 -18.01
N GLN A 233 10.23 -0.52 -17.35
CA GLN A 233 11.65 -0.84 -17.21
C GLN A 233 11.85 -2.14 -16.45
N ALA A 234 11.12 -2.38 -15.36
CA ALA A 234 11.15 -3.65 -14.63
C ALA A 234 10.73 -4.84 -15.51
N SER A 235 9.71 -4.66 -16.36
CA SER A 235 9.30 -5.68 -17.32
C SER A 235 10.37 -5.95 -18.38
N ILE A 236 11.04 -4.91 -18.89
CA ILE A 236 12.15 -5.06 -19.85
C ILE A 236 13.35 -5.75 -19.19
N ILE A 237 13.71 -5.38 -17.97
CA ILE A 237 14.78 -6.04 -17.19
C ILE A 237 14.49 -7.53 -17.05
N LYS A 238 13.25 -7.90 -16.69
CA LYS A 238 12.84 -9.30 -16.62
C LYS A 238 12.93 -10.01 -17.98
N GLN A 239 12.52 -9.38 -19.07
CA GLN A 239 12.61 -9.92 -20.43
C GLN A 239 14.06 -10.11 -20.87
N ALA A 240 14.95 -9.15 -20.59
CA ALA A 240 16.38 -9.25 -20.86
C ALA A 240 17.00 -10.44 -20.12
N TYR A 241 16.62 -10.66 -18.86
CA TYR A 241 17.04 -11.86 -18.12
C TYR A 241 16.54 -13.15 -18.81
N GLN A 242 15.27 -13.21 -19.20
CA GLN A 242 14.71 -14.39 -19.87
C GLN A 242 15.35 -14.67 -21.24
N ALA A 243 15.85 -13.64 -21.91
CA ALA A 243 16.55 -13.74 -23.20
C ALA A 243 18.05 -14.01 -23.05
N ASN A 244 18.58 -14.15 -21.82
CA ASN A 244 20.02 -14.22 -21.53
C ASN A 244 20.81 -12.98 -21.99
N GLU A 245 20.16 -11.83 -22.05
CA GLU A 245 20.74 -10.52 -22.43
C GLU A 245 20.96 -9.61 -21.20
N PHE A 246 20.82 -10.15 -20.00
CA PHE A 246 20.99 -9.41 -18.76
C PHE A 246 22.47 -9.13 -18.50
N THR A 247 22.89 -7.89 -18.82
CA THR A 247 24.24 -7.40 -18.58
C THR A 247 24.21 -6.08 -17.81
N ASP A 248 25.31 -5.73 -17.15
CA ASP A 248 25.43 -4.46 -16.44
C ASP A 248 25.24 -3.25 -17.37
N SER A 249 25.77 -3.32 -18.59
CA SER A 249 25.60 -2.28 -19.61
C SER A 249 24.14 -2.12 -20.03
N GLU A 250 23.42 -3.23 -20.25
CA GLU A 250 22.02 -3.21 -20.63
C GLU A 250 21.15 -2.69 -19.47
N LEU A 251 21.44 -3.11 -18.24
CA LEU A 251 20.75 -2.62 -17.05
C LEU A 251 20.96 -1.11 -16.86
N HIS A 252 22.19 -0.63 -17.05
CA HIS A 252 22.48 0.81 -17.04
C HIS A 252 21.68 1.55 -18.12
N ARG A 253 21.66 1.03 -19.34
CA ARG A 253 20.90 1.59 -20.47
C ARG A 253 19.41 1.66 -20.15
N ILE A 254 18.81 0.57 -19.63
CA ILE A 254 17.39 0.53 -19.29
C ILE A 254 17.06 1.58 -18.22
N LEU A 255 17.88 1.76 -17.21
CA LEU A 255 17.61 2.70 -16.12
C LEU A 255 17.91 4.16 -16.47
N THR A 256 18.86 4.44 -17.36
CA THR A 256 19.32 5.81 -17.66
C THR A 256 18.82 6.35 -18.98
N GLU A 257 18.86 5.54 -20.04
CA GLU A 257 18.54 5.98 -21.40
C GLU A 257 17.09 5.66 -21.79
N PHE A 258 16.46 4.69 -21.09
CA PHE A 258 15.05 4.44 -21.24
C PHE A 258 14.24 5.51 -20.49
N THR A 259 14.50 6.79 -20.83
CA THR A 259 13.46 7.77 -20.71
C THR A 259 12.37 7.32 -21.66
N TYR A 260 11.25 6.99 -21.11
CA TYR A 260 10.01 6.87 -21.85
C TYR A 260 9.96 8.09 -22.76
N GLY A 261 10.08 7.88 -24.07
CA GLY A 261 9.58 8.89 -24.97
C GLY A 261 8.14 9.08 -24.53
N ASP A 262 7.86 10.20 -23.89
CA ASP A 262 6.59 10.47 -23.24
C ASP A 262 5.48 10.01 -24.16
N ARG A 263 4.75 8.97 -23.73
CA ARG A 263 3.49 8.63 -24.36
C ARG A 263 2.55 9.74 -23.93
N VAL A 264 2.68 10.89 -24.60
CA VAL A 264 1.73 11.96 -24.48
C VAL A 264 0.47 11.47 -25.15
N SER A 265 -0.49 11.01 -24.36
CA SER A 265 -1.81 10.65 -24.85
C SER A 265 -2.61 11.94 -24.97
N PHE A 266 -2.93 12.33 -26.18
CA PHE A 266 -3.79 13.49 -26.44
C PHE A 266 -5.24 13.01 -26.62
N ARG A 267 -6.16 13.73 -26.00
CA ARG A 267 -7.54 13.73 -26.49
C ARG A 267 -7.62 14.76 -27.62
N VAL A 268 -7.75 14.28 -28.83
CA VAL A 268 -7.96 15.10 -30.01
C VAL A 268 -9.44 15.21 -30.34
N SER A 269 -9.90 16.37 -30.76
CA SER A 269 -11.27 16.54 -31.27
C SER A 269 -11.48 15.71 -32.55
N ALA A 270 -12.72 15.48 -32.93
CA ALA A 270 -13.05 14.74 -34.16
C ALA A 270 -12.40 15.39 -35.40
N ALA A 271 -12.38 16.72 -35.49
CA ALA A 271 -11.75 17.47 -36.58
C ALA A 271 -10.21 17.26 -36.61
N GLN A 272 -9.55 17.31 -35.45
CA GLN A 272 -8.10 17.06 -35.34
C GLN A 272 -7.74 15.60 -35.66
N ARG A 273 -8.61 14.66 -35.33
CA ARG A 273 -8.44 13.26 -35.70
C ARG A 273 -8.48 13.09 -37.20
N GLN A 274 -9.43 13.72 -37.88
CA GLN A 274 -9.55 13.69 -39.35
C GLN A 274 -8.31 14.31 -40.00
N GLN A 275 -7.84 15.47 -39.56
CA GLN A 275 -6.61 16.07 -40.03
C GLN A 275 -5.37 15.19 -39.89
N LEU A 276 -5.23 14.48 -38.75
CA LEU A 276 -4.14 13.53 -38.53
C LEU A 276 -4.27 12.29 -39.46
N GLU A 277 -5.48 11.88 -39.78
CA GLU A 277 -5.75 10.81 -40.74
C GLU A 277 -5.36 11.23 -42.16
N ASP A 278 -5.76 12.42 -42.58
CA ASP A 278 -5.42 12.99 -43.88
C ASP A 278 -3.88 13.22 -44.02
N MET A 279 -3.23 13.72 -42.98
CA MET A 279 -1.77 13.85 -42.95
C MET A 279 -1.07 12.48 -43.00
N SER A 280 -1.60 11.47 -42.33
CA SER A 280 -1.05 10.10 -42.33
C SER A 280 -1.17 9.47 -43.73
N ALA A 281 -2.32 9.65 -44.40
CA ALA A 281 -2.54 9.20 -45.75
C ALA A 281 -1.63 9.88 -46.79
N ASN A 282 -1.47 11.22 -46.66
CA ASN A 282 -0.66 12.03 -47.61
C ASN A 282 0.84 11.81 -47.42
N THR A 283 1.32 11.52 -46.22
CA THR A 283 2.76 11.42 -45.91
C THR A 283 3.27 9.98 -45.77
N GLN A 284 2.40 9.00 -45.82
CA GLN A 284 2.69 7.57 -45.51
C GLN A 284 3.39 7.33 -44.17
N LYS A 285 3.29 8.28 -43.24
CA LYS A 285 3.84 8.21 -41.90
C LYS A 285 2.78 7.85 -40.88
N SER A 286 3.17 7.12 -39.84
CA SER A 286 2.26 6.80 -38.76
C SER A 286 1.80 8.08 -38.00
N LYS A 287 0.56 8.08 -37.50
CA LYS A 287 0.02 9.20 -36.71
C LYS A 287 0.95 9.60 -35.55
N SER A 288 1.62 8.61 -34.92
CA SER A 288 2.61 8.82 -33.86
C SER A 288 3.88 9.53 -34.34
N GLU A 289 4.30 9.28 -35.56
CA GLU A 289 5.49 9.89 -36.17
C GLU A 289 5.22 11.34 -36.60
N ILE A 290 4.02 11.59 -37.14
CA ILE A 290 3.54 12.94 -37.44
C ILE A 290 3.48 13.79 -36.18
N LEU A 291 2.87 13.24 -35.11
CA LEU A 291 2.79 13.92 -33.81
C LEU A 291 4.18 14.21 -33.21
N ARG A 292 5.16 13.29 -33.35
CA ARG A 292 6.56 13.55 -32.93
C ARG A 292 7.20 14.68 -33.75
N THR A 293 6.92 14.72 -35.04
CA THR A 293 7.46 15.78 -35.91
C THR A 293 6.86 17.14 -35.56
N LEU A 294 5.54 17.18 -35.33
CA LEU A 294 4.83 18.38 -34.90
C LEU A 294 5.29 18.83 -33.49
N SER A 295 5.53 17.90 -32.56
CA SER A 295 6.03 18.24 -31.21
C SER A 295 7.47 18.78 -31.22
N LYS A 296 8.32 18.34 -32.14
CA LYS A 296 9.68 18.87 -32.30
C LYS A 296 9.68 20.31 -32.85
N ASN A 297 8.72 20.63 -33.71
CA ASN A 297 8.63 21.91 -34.41
C ASN A 297 7.66 22.89 -33.72
N GLY A 298 6.84 22.44 -32.81
CA GLY A 298 5.78 23.20 -32.13
C GLY A 298 6.04 23.41 -30.67
N LYS A 299 6.89 24.32 -30.29
CA LYS A 299 6.92 24.83 -28.92
C LYS A 299 5.59 25.53 -28.64
N ALA A 300 4.82 25.07 -27.66
CA ALA A 300 3.93 25.88 -26.82
C ALA A 300 2.43 25.61 -26.73
N ILE A 301 1.80 24.73 -27.49
CA ILE A 301 0.32 24.58 -27.38
C ILE A 301 -0.13 23.64 -26.24
N TYR A 302 0.74 22.77 -25.76
CA TYR A 302 0.36 21.73 -24.79
C TYR A 302 0.61 22.09 -23.32
N VAL A 303 1.44 23.07 -23.02
CA VAL A 303 1.72 23.50 -21.65
C VAL A 303 0.47 24.12 -21.00
N GLY A 304 -0.40 24.75 -21.79
CA GLY A 304 -1.61 25.38 -21.26
C GLY A 304 -2.68 24.39 -20.79
N GLN A 305 -2.89 23.26 -21.48
CA GLN A 305 -3.93 22.30 -21.10
C GLN A 305 -3.51 21.49 -19.88
N ASP A 306 -2.27 21.08 -19.80
CA ASP A 306 -1.73 20.36 -18.62
C ASP A 306 -1.81 21.25 -17.35
N LEU A 307 -1.50 22.54 -17.49
CA LEU A 307 -1.65 23.52 -16.41
C LEU A 307 -3.12 23.72 -16.00
N ILE A 308 -4.06 23.75 -16.96
CA ILE A 308 -5.49 23.82 -16.68
C ILE A 308 -5.96 22.55 -15.93
N ASP A 309 -5.51 21.37 -16.36
CA ASP A 309 -5.86 20.11 -15.74
C ASP A 309 -5.29 20.01 -14.31
N GLN A 310 -4.06 20.50 -14.08
CA GLN A 310 -3.46 20.61 -12.74
C GLN A 310 -4.25 21.58 -11.84
N VAL A 311 -4.56 22.78 -12.32
CA VAL A 311 -5.35 23.76 -11.57
C VAL A 311 -6.76 23.24 -11.26
N THR A 312 -7.36 22.52 -12.20
CA THR A 312 -8.68 21.87 -11.98
C THR A 312 -8.60 20.79 -10.91
N ASN A 313 -7.52 20.00 -10.91
CA ASN A 313 -7.30 18.97 -9.90
C ASN A 313 -7.09 19.57 -8.50
N ILE A 314 -6.28 20.63 -8.39
CA ILE A 314 -6.09 21.38 -7.12
C ILE A 314 -7.41 21.97 -6.65
N SER A 315 -8.23 22.55 -7.54
CA SER A 315 -9.57 23.03 -7.20
C SER A 315 -10.48 21.92 -6.63
N GLY A 316 -10.37 20.71 -7.16
CA GLY A 316 -11.04 19.51 -6.65
C GLY A 316 -10.60 19.16 -5.23
N ILE A 317 -9.29 19.19 -4.95
CA ILE A 317 -8.71 18.95 -3.63
C ILE A 317 -9.20 20.02 -2.62
N ILE A 318 -9.19 21.29 -3.00
CA ILE A 318 -9.70 22.39 -2.15
C ILE A 318 -11.17 22.17 -1.80
N SER A 319 -11.99 21.74 -2.77
CA SER A 319 -13.40 21.40 -2.53
C SER A 319 -13.56 20.24 -1.54
N HIS A 320 -12.71 19.23 -1.65
CA HIS A 320 -12.73 18.08 -0.74
C HIS A 320 -12.37 18.49 0.69
N ILE A 321 -11.33 19.30 0.87
CA ILE A 321 -10.94 19.85 2.18
C ILE A 321 -12.07 20.71 2.76
N GLY A 322 -12.69 21.56 1.94
CA GLY A 322 -13.84 22.36 2.36
C GLY A 322 -15.00 21.51 2.89
N ASN A 323 -15.31 20.40 2.22
CA ASN A 323 -16.36 19.47 2.67
C ASN A 323 -15.99 18.77 3.98
N LEU A 324 -14.70 18.45 4.20
CA LEU A 324 -14.23 17.87 5.46
C LEU A 324 -14.36 18.88 6.62
N LEU A 325 -13.99 20.14 6.40
CA LEU A 325 -14.15 21.21 7.40
C LEU A 325 -15.61 21.45 7.77
N MET A 326 -16.53 21.41 6.79
CA MET A 326 -17.97 21.52 7.05
C MET A 326 -18.47 20.37 7.91
N LYS A 327 -17.99 19.15 7.66
CA LYS A 327 -18.38 17.98 8.45
C LYS A 327 -17.83 18.03 9.87
N GLU A 328 -16.60 18.54 10.03
CA GLU A 328 -15.99 18.76 11.34
C GLU A 328 -16.72 19.88 12.11
N GLU A 329 -17.10 20.96 11.43
CA GLU A 329 -17.91 22.06 11.98
C GLU A 329 -19.22 21.54 12.56
N GLU A 330 -19.94 20.68 11.85
CA GLU A 330 -21.19 20.07 12.33
C GLU A 330 -20.93 19.20 13.58
N SER A 331 -19.86 18.45 13.60
CA SER A 331 -19.45 17.64 14.76
C SER A 331 -19.15 18.52 15.98
N LEU A 332 -18.41 19.61 15.79
CA LEU A 332 -18.11 20.57 16.86
C LEU A 332 -19.37 21.27 17.37
N ARG A 333 -20.34 21.57 16.50
CA ARG A 333 -21.63 22.15 16.86
C ARG A 333 -22.45 21.21 17.76
N VAL A 334 -22.46 19.91 17.45
CA VAL A 334 -23.11 18.91 18.29
C VAL A 334 -22.45 18.85 19.66
N LEU A 335 -21.12 18.81 19.72
CA LEU A 335 -20.37 18.78 20.98
C LEU A 335 -20.56 20.06 21.81
N ALA A 336 -20.61 21.24 21.21
CA ALA A 336 -20.82 22.50 21.91
C ALA A 336 -22.18 22.56 22.61
N ASN A 337 -23.18 21.84 22.12
CA ASN A 337 -24.53 21.78 22.67
C ASN A 337 -24.74 20.64 23.68
N ASP A 338 -23.72 19.80 23.91
CA ASP A 338 -23.81 18.72 24.89
C ASP A 338 -23.86 19.29 26.32
N PRO A 339 -24.87 18.97 27.13
CA PRO A 339 -25.02 19.46 28.49
C PRO A 339 -23.99 18.89 29.47
N TYR A 340 -23.29 17.79 29.10
CA TYR A 340 -22.30 17.13 29.96
C TYR A 340 -20.87 17.66 29.75
N ILE A 341 -20.65 18.59 28.82
CA ILE A 341 -19.32 19.17 28.56
C ILE A 341 -19.08 20.35 29.54
N TYR A 342 -17.91 20.33 30.19
CA TYR A 342 -17.49 21.39 31.10
C TYR A 342 -17.28 22.72 30.40
N THR A 343 -17.44 23.83 31.12
CA THR A 343 -17.40 25.19 30.56
C THR A 343 -16.10 25.54 29.83
N ASN A 344 -14.96 25.05 30.36
CA ASN A 344 -13.65 25.29 29.72
C ASN A 344 -13.52 24.54 28.37
N ASP A 345 -14.07 23.32 28.28
CA ASP A 345 -14.04 22.55 27.05
C ASP A 345 -14.99 23.14 26.01
N LYS A 346 -16.13 23.68 26.43
CA LYS A 346 -17.04 24.45 25.54
C LYS A 346 -16.33 25.63 24.90
N GLN A 347 -15.51 26.36 25.63
CA GLN A 347 -14.75 27.50 25.08
C GLN A 347 -13.72 27.04 24.07
N ALA A 348 -13.03 25.93 24.32
CA ALA A 348 -12.09 25.34 23.37
C ALA A 348 -12.79 24.89 22.06
N ILE A 349 -13.97 24.27 22.18
CA ILE A 349 -14.80 23.84 21.03
C ILE A 349 -15.28 25.07 20.22
N LEU A 350 -15.73 26.13 20.87
CA LEU A 350 -16.14 27.37 20.21
C LEU A 350 -14.97 28.05 19.48
N ASN A 351 -13.78 28.01 20.06
CA ASN A 351 -12.58 28.56 19.43
C ASN A 351 -12.17 27.72 18.19
N ALA A 352 -12.27 26.38 18.26
CA ALA A 352 -12.05 25.48 17.11
C ALA A 352 -13.08 25.74 16.00
N PHE A 353 -14.34 25.89 16.36
CA PHE A 353 -15.42 26.24 15.44
C PHE A 353 -15.13 27.55 14.68
N SER A 354 -14.72 28.60 15.39
CA SER A 354 -14.37 29.89 14.78
C SER A 354 -13.21 29.77 13.79
N ARG A 355 -12.18 28.97 14.13
CA ARG A 355 -11.05 28.70 13.22
C ARG A 355 -11.46 27.93 11.96
N ASN A 356 -12.30 26.92 12.09
CA ASN A 356 -12.78 26.16 10.96
C ASN A 356 -13.64 27.02 10.01
N THR A 357 -14.46 27.92 10.56
CA THR A 357 -15.24 28.85 9.75
C THR A 357 -14.34 29.82 8.97
N GLU A 358 -13.26 30.29 9.58
CA GLU A 358 -12.30 31.19 8.92
C GLU A 358 -11.53 30.46 7.81
N LEU A 359 -11.01 29.27 8.08
CA LEU A 359 -10.36 28.40 7.09
C LEU A 359 -11.28 28.06 5.91
N TYR A 360 -12.56 27.80 6.17
CA TYR A 360 -13.52 27.54 5.12
C TYR A 360 -13.73 28.76 4.20
N LYS A 361 -13.77 29.97 4.76
CA LYS A 361 -13.85 31.21 3.98
C LYS A 361 -12.61 31.39 3.09
N GLU A 362 -11.41 31.20 3.66
CA GLU A 362 -10.16 31.30 2.91
C GLU A 362 -10.10 30.27 1.76
N LEU A 363 -10.49 29.03 2.00
CA LEU A 363 -10.54 27.97 0.98
C LEU A 363 -11.56 28.30 -0.12
N THR A 364 -12.69 28.90 0.23
CA THR A 364 -13.73 29.31 -0.73
C THR A 364 -13.21 30.43 -1.63
N GLU A 365 -12.48 31.38 -1.07
CA GLU A 365 -11.85 32.47 -1.83
C GLU A 365 -10.72 31.97 -2.73
N MET A 366 -9.88 31.08 -2.22
CA MET A 366 -8.83 30.39 -2.98
C MET A 366 -9.41 29.66 -4.19
N ARG A 367 -10.50 28.90 -4.01
CA ARG A 367 -11.21 28.22 -5.08
C ARG A 367 -11.73 29.18 -6.14
N LYS A 368 -12.30 30.31 -5.73
CA LYS A 368 -12.78 31.34 -6.63
C LYS A 368 -11.64 31.92 -7.48
N ASN A 369 -10.52 32.29 -6.84
CA ASN A 369 -9.34 32.82 -7.51
C ASN A 369 -8.75 31.82 -8.51
N MET A 370 -8.74 30.52 -8.17
CA MET A 370 -8.31 29.45 -9.06
C MET A 370 -9.24 29.27 -10.26
N GLN A 371 -10.54 29.37 -10.07
CA GLN A 371 -11.50 29.32 -11.16
C GLN A 371 -11.32 30.49 -12.13
N GLU A 372 -11.13 31.71 -11.62
CA GLU A 372 -10.84 32.89 -12.44
C GLU A 372 -9.54 32.74 -13.21
N LEU A 373 -8.50 32.16 -12.60
CA LEU A 373 -7.24 31.85 -13.27
C LEU A 373 -7.43 30.83 -14.40
N CYS A 374 -8.18 29.76 -14.16
CA CYS A 374 -8.54 28.78 -15.18
C CYS A 374 -9.25 29.41 -16.37
N ASP A 375 -10.21 30.27 -16.10
CA ASP A 375 -10.98 30.93 -17.17
C ASP A 375 -10.14 31.93 -17.96
N LYS A 376 -9.25 32.67 -17.31
CA LYS A 376 -8.24 33.52 -17.98
C LYS A 376 -7.31 32.70 -18.87
N MET A 377 -6.82 31.55 -18.35
CA MET A 377 -5.93 30.67 -19.13
C MET A 377 -6.65 30.10 -20.35
N LYS A 378 -7.90 29.63 -20.19
CA LYS A 378 -8.74 29.15 -21.30
C LYS A 378 -8.96 30.24 -22.36
N TYR A 379 -9.23 31.47 -21.92
CA TYR A 379 -9.38 32.62 -22.81
C TYR A 379 -8.11 32.91 -23.61
N GLU A 380 -6.95 32.98 -22.96
CA GLU A 380 -5.67 33.24 -23.64
C GLU A 380 -5.30 32.13 -24.64
N ILE A 381 -5.57 30.85 -24.27
CA ILE A 381 -5.37 29.71 -25.18
C ILE A 381 -6.33 29.81 -26.38
N SER A 382 -7.57 30.20 -26.19
CA SER A 382 -8.55 30.38 -27.28
C SER A 382 -8.09 31.49 -28.23
N LYS A 383 -7.55 32.60 -27.71
CA LYS A 383 -7.04 33.75 -28.48
C LYS A 383 -5.83 33.38 -29.32
N VAL A 384 -4.90 32.57 -28.76
CA VAL A 384 -3.74 32.05 -29.50
C VAL A 384 -4.18 31.14 -30.64
N ASN A 385 -5.21 30.31 -30.40
CA ASN A 385 -5.76 29.41 -31.42
C ASN A 385 -6.52 30.16 -32.52
N SER A 386 -7.21 31.25 -32.19
CA SER A 386 -7.94 32.09 -33.17
C SER A 386 -6.98 32.87 -34.07
N ASN A 387 -5.85 33.36 -33.55
CA ASN A 387 -4.83 34.11 -34.33
C ASN A 387 -3.97 33.21 -35.25
N ARG A 388 -4.18 31.87 -35.22
CA ARG A 388 -3.50 30.91 -36.11
C ARG A 388 -4.39 30.39 -37.26
N GLN A 389 -5.62 30.88 -37.37
CA GLN A 389 -6.53 30.59 -38.50
C GLN A 389 -6.47 31.67 -39.62
N ILE A 390 -5.56 32.59 -39.52
CA ILE A 390 -5.19 33.52 -40.59
C ILE A 390 -3.71 33.18 -40.97
#